data_154048ee5f1769af0e13efe1b5f163e4
#
_entry.id   154048ee5f1769af0e13efe1b5f163e4
#
_cell.length_a   1.000
_cell.length_b   1.000
_cell.length_c   1.000
_cell.angle_alpha   90.00
_cell.angle_beta   90.00
_cell.angle_gamma   90.00
#
_symmetry.space_group_name_H-M   'P 1'
#
loop_
_entity.id
_entity.type
_entity.pdbx_description
1 polymer ?
#
loop_
_entity_poly.entity_id
_entity_poly.type
_entity_poly.pdbx_seq_one_letter_code
_entity_poly.pdbx_strand_id
1 'polypeptide(L)'
;MTFKKLAIALAVVFMSAFSPVAPVASLAPIAPAMAQDAAAPAKPANGAAAAVAAADQSTPYGVVHMWNEGNLVSRSILIVLIIMSAGSWYIFFTKWIDQQRILGQVKTVEKKFWTSATLNEGIDKLPKASMFRGIAEAGVTASTGGTSLVGMNDWIGMSLTRQLEDANGKLQGGVTFLASVGSVSPFVGLFGTVMGILNALIGIGVAGQASIDKVAGPVGEALIMTALGLAVAVPAVLLYNYLVRRNKVITEKLRAFAGDLQAYLITKSK
;
A
#
# COMPACT_ATOMS: atom_id res chain seq x y z
N MET A 1 -1.56 -22.07 3.57
CA MET A 1 -2.63 -21.15 3.99
C MET A 1 -3.48 -20.88 2.76
N THR A 2 -4.71 -21.37 2.72
CA THR A 2 -5.56 -21.37 1.53
C THR A 2 -6.03 -19.95 1.18
N PHE A 3 -6.03 -19.62 -0.10
CA PHE A 3 -6.42 -18.34 -0.72
C PHE A 3 -7.74 -17.75 -0.15
N LYS A 4 -8.69 -18.62 0.24
CA LYS A 4 -9.95 -18.24 0.91
C LYS A 4 -9.74 -17.55 2.27
N LYS A 5 -8.77 -18.00 3.08
CA LYS A 5 -8.50 -17.38 4.40
C LYS A 5 -7.83 -16.01 4.27
N LEU A 6 -7.03 -15.80 3.21
CA LEU A 6 -6.42 -14.51 2.92
C LEU A 6 -7.47 -13.50 2.42
N ALA A 7 -8.41 -13.94 1.58
CA ALA A 7 -9.49 -13.09 1.08
C ALA A 7 -10.45 -12.64 2.19
N ILE A 8 -10.76 -13.53 3.15
CA ILE A 8 -11.61 -13.19 4.31
C ILE A 8 -10.89 -12.23 5.26
N ALA A 9 -9.59 -12.42 5.51
CA ALA A 9 -8.80 -11.48 6.31
C ALA A 9 -8.70 -10.10 5.65
N LEU A 10 -8.59 -10.05 4.31
CA LEU A 10 -8.59 -8.81 3.55
C LEU A 10 -9.94 -8.09 3.62
N ALA A 11 -11.05 -8.83 3.54
CA ALA A 11 -12.40 -8.28 3.67
C ALA A 11 -12.67 -7.73 5.08
N VAL A 12 -12.19 -8.40 6.13
CA VAL A 12 -12.35 -7.96 7.53
C VAL A 12 -11.54 -6.70 7.80
N VAL A 13 -10.30 -6.59 7.29
CA VAL A 13 -9.47 -5.39 7.42
C VAL A 13 -10.06 -4.22 6.63
N PHE A 14 -10.66 -4.48 5.47
CA PHE A 14 -11.36 -3.44 4.69
C PHE A 14 -12.62 -2.94 5.39
N MET A 15 -13.34 -3.82 6.07
CA MET A 15 -14.55 -3.47 6.80
C MET A 15 -14.24 -2.71 8.11
N SER A 16 -13.12 -3.00 8.78
CA SER A 16 -12.70 -2.28 9.99
C SER A 16 -12.11 -0.88 9.71
N ALA A 17 -11.58 -0.64 8.51
CA ALA A 17 -11.10 0.69 8.09
C ALA A 17 -12.26 1.66 7.75
N PHE A 18 -13.47 1.14 7.58
CA PHE A 18 -14.67 1.93 7.30
C PHE A 18 -15.58 2.11 8.52
N SER A 19 -15.04 1.96 9.74
CA SER A 19 -15.76 2.39 10.94
C SER A 19 -15.95 3.91 10.89
N PRO A 20 -17.16 4.44 11.08
CA PRO A 20 -17.39 5.86 11.02
C PRO A 20 -16.54 6.57 12.09
N VAL A 21 -15.67 7.47 11.60
CA VAL A 21 -14.91 8.38 12.46
C VAL A 21 -15.92 9.18 13.30
N ALA A 22 -15.84 9.06 14.61
CA ALA A 22 -16.61 9.86 15.52
C ALA A 22 -16.38 11.36 15.26
N PRO A 23 -17.41 12.20 15.26
CA PRO A 23 -17.25 13.64 15.05
C PRO A 23 -16.41 14.21 16.17
N VAL A 24 -15.31 14.89 15.82
CA VAL A 24 -14.58 15.78 16.73
C VAL A 24 -15.50 16.94 17.11
N ALA A 25 -16.05 16.84 18.30
CA ALA A 25 -16.77 17.93 18.92
C ALA A 25 -15.79 18.99 19.42
N SER A 26 -16.19 20.23 19.28
CA SER A 26 -15.70 21.47 19.90
C SER A 26 -14.68 22.30 19.12
N LEU A 27 -15.23 23.21 18.36
CA LEU A 27 -14.82 24.62 18.36
C LEU A 27 -16.09 25.46 18.46
N ALA A 28 -16.35 25.97 19.64
CA ALA A 28 -17.37 26.98 19.93
C ALA A 28 -16.73 28.37 19.80
N PRO A 29 -17.51 29.50 19.95
CA PRO A 29 -18.43 30.04 18.96
C PRO A 29 -18.06 31.50 18.63
N ILE A 30 -18.51 31.99 17.49
CA ILE A 30 -18.69 33.45 17.30
C ILE A 30 -20.14 33.67 16.92
N ALA A 31 -20.90 34.21 17.87
CA ALA A 31 -22.21 34.81 17.61
C ALA A 31 -22.04 36.27 17.14
N PRO A 32 -23.02 36.83 16.41
CA PRO A 32 -24.01 37.56 17.15
C PRO A 32 -25.49 37.35 16.71
N ALA A 33 -26.29 37.35 17.71
CA ALA A 33 -27.65 37.63 17.92
C ALA A 33 -28.53 38.21 16.78
N MET A 34 -29.73 37.61 16.61
CA MET A 34 -31.01 38.28 16.62
C MET A 34 -32.12 37.24 16.88
N ALA A 35 -32.70 37.38 18.02
CA ALA A 35 -34.08 37.38 18.49
C ALA A 35 -35.07 36.30 17.98
N GLN A 36 -35.45 35.48 18.99
CA GLN A 36 -36.82 35.22 19.49
C GLN A 36 -37.88 34.67 18.56
N ASP A 37 -38.37 33.43 18.78
CA ASP A 37 -39.53 33.22 19.60
C ASP A 37 -39.82 31.72 19.89
N ALA A 38 -40.30 31.52 21.10
CA ALA A 38 -41.20 30.47 21.60
C ALA A 38 -40.70 29.02 21.80
N ALA A 39 -40.60 28.76 23.06
CA ALA A 39 -40.34 27.49 23.72
C ALA A 39 -41.43 26.42 23.55
N ALA A 40 -40.98 25.17 23.43
CA ALA A 40 -41.66 24.00 23.97
C ALA A 40 -40.62 23.00 24.49
N PRO A 41 -40.88 22.27 25.58
CA PRO A 41 -39.87 21.56 26.37
C PRO A 41 -39.37 20.29 25.70
N ALA A 42 -38.06 20.15 25.67
CA ALA A 42 -37.35 19.00 25.13
C ALA A 42 -37.60 17.74 25.98
N LYS A 43 -38.08 16.70 25.35
CA LYS A 43 -38.19 15.32 25.84
C LYS A 43 -36.81 14.67 25.81
N PRO A 44 -36.41 13.87 26.80
CA PRO A 44 -35.04 13.44 27.00
C PRO A 44 -34.54 12.42 25.94
N ALA A 45 -33.28 12.52 25.70
CA ALA A 45 -32.37 11.85 24.82
C ALA A 45 -32.50 10.30 24.72
N ASN A 46 -33.41 9.83 23.89
CA ASN A 46 -33.32 8.48 23.31
C ASN A 46 -33.13 8.53 21.75
N GLY A 47 -32.89 9.72 21.23
CA GLY A 47 -32.75 9.94 19.79
C GLY A 47 -31.39 9.53 19.19
N ALA A 48 -30.33 9.53 19.98
CA ALA A 48 -28.98 9.25 19.45
C ALA A 48 -28.80 7.77 19.08
N ALA A 49 -29.31 6.85 19.90
CA ALA A 49 -29.26 5.42 19.60
C ALA A 49 -30.22 5.02 18.45
N ALA A 50 -31.39 5.69 18.38
CA ALA A 50 -32.35 5.51 17.30
C ALA A 50 -31.85 6.12 15.98
N ALA A 51 -31.12 7.25 16.02
CA ALA A 51 -30.52 7.87 14.85
C ALA A 51 -29.35 7.04 14.29
N VAL A 52 -28.56 6.37 15.16
CA VAL A 52 -27.51 5.43 14.75
C VAL A 52 -28.11 4.15 14.18
N ALA A 53 -29.20 3.63 14.74
CA ALA A 53 -29.92 2.47 14.22
C ALA A 53 -30.71 2.77 12.92
N ALA A 54 -31.17 4.01 12.73
CA ALA A 54 -31.83 4.42 11.49
C ALA A 54 -30.83 4.69 10.34
N ALA A 55 -29.56 4.94 10.65
CA ALA A 55 -28.50 5.07 9.64
C ALA A 55 -28.12 3.73 9.00
N ASP A 56 -28.53 2.60 9.57
CA ASP A 56 -28.32 1.25 9.02
C ASP A 56 -29.44 0.80 8.07
N GLN A 57 -30.54 1.56 7.98
CA GLN A 57 -31.60 1.32 7.01
C GLN A 57 -31.32 2.12 5.73
N SER A 58 -30.68 1.43 4.75
CA SER A 58 -30.63 1.79 3.33
C SER A 58 -30.49 3.30 3.09
N THR A 59 -29.28 3.81 3.27
CA THR A 59 -28.96 5.11 2.64
C THR A 59 -29.25 4.96 1.15
N PRO A 60 -30.19 5.72 0.57
CA PRO A 60 -30.56 5.61 -0.84
C PRO A 60 -29.39 5.91 -1.80
N TYR A 61 -28.20 6.23 -1.24
CA TYR A 61 -27.00 6.63 -1.94
C TYR A 61 -25.77 5.92 -1.33
N GLY A 62 -25.77 4.57 -1.31
CA GLY A 62 -24.63 3.79 -0.78
C GLY A 62 -23.83 3.12 -1.90
N VAL A 63 -22.65 2.57 -1.55
CA VAL A 63 -21.82 1.74 -2.47
C VAL A 63 -22.62 0.57 -3.04
N VAL A 64 -23.55 0.01 -2.26
CA VAL A 64 -24.43 -1.08 -2.69
C VAL A 64 -25.46 -0.60 -3.74
N HIS A 65 -26.03 0.59 -3.56
CA HIS A 65 -26.93 1.21 -4.53
C HIS A 65 -26.20 1.48 -5.85
N MET A 66 -24.99 2.05 -5.76
CA MET A 66 -24.13 2.32 -6.91
C MET A 66 -23.73 1.03 -7.66
N TRP A 67 -23.63 -0.10 -6.96
CA TRP A 67 -23.35 -1.39 -7.59
C TRP A 67 -24.58 -1.92 -8.33
N ASN A 68 -25.79 -1.81 -7.75
CA ASN A 68 -27.01 -2.38 -8.30
C ASN A 68 -27.65 -1.50 -9.37
N GLU A 69 -27.67 -0.18 -9.19
CA GLU A 69 -28.39 0.77 -10.02
C GLU A 69 -27.46 1.76 -10.74
N GLY A 70 -26.19 1.82 -10.38
CA GLY A 70 -25.19 2.72 -10.96
C GLY A 70 -24.95 2.45 -12.45
N ASN A 71 -24.57 3.49 -13.19
CA ASN A 71 -24.17 3.41 -14.59
C ASN A 71 -22.96 2.51 -14.82
N LEU A 72 -22.79 2.01 -16.04
CA LEU A 72 -21.64 1.19 -16.43
C LEU A 72 -20.30 1.86 -16.06
N VAL A 73 -20.19 3.16 -16.23
CA VAL A 73 -18.99 3.94 -15.89
C VAL A 73 -18.72 3.90 -14.39
N SER A 74 -19.76 4.14 -13.55
CA SER A 74 -19.63 4.10 -12.08
C SER A 74 -19.18 2.73 -11.59
N ARG A 75 -19.78 1.66 -12.13
CA ARG A 75 -19.37 0.27 -11.81
C ARG A 75 -17.95 -0.03 -12.24
N SER A 76 -17.52 0.43 -13.43
CA SER A 76 -16.16 0.23 -13.92
C SER A 76 -15.13 0.90 -13.02
N ILE A 77 -15.39 2.12 -12.59
CA ILE A 77 -14.51 2.87 -11.67
C ILE A 77 -14.42 2.15 -10.32
N LEU A 78 -15.54 1.70 -9.78
CA LEU A 78 -15.57 0.93 -8.53
C LEU A 78 -14.71 -0.34 -8.64
N ILE A 79 -14.86 -1.11 -9.72
CA ILE A 79 -14.07 -2.31 -9.96
C ILE A 79 -12.57 -1.98 -10.02
N VAL A 80 -12.19 -0.93 -10.75
CA VAL A 80 -10.79 -0.48 -10.83
C VAL A 80 -10.23 -0.14 -9.46
N LEU A 81 -10.96 0.64 -8.65
CA LEU A 81 -10.56 1.00 -7.29
C LEU A 81 -10.43 -0.24 -6.37
N ILE A 82 -11.33 -1.20 -6.49
CA ILE A 82 -11.24 -2.47 -5.74
C ILE A 82 -10.00 -3.26 -6.13
N ILE A 83 -9.71 -3.38 -7.43
CA ILE A 83 -8.51 -4.07 -7.92
C ILE A 83 -7.24 -3.38 -7.43
N MET A 84 -7.19 -2.04 -7.52
CA MET A 84 -6.06 -1.25 -7.03
C MET A 84 -5.85 -1.42 -5.53
N SER A 85 -6.92 -1.39 -4.75
CA SER A 85 -6.87 -1.62 -3.30
C SER A 85 -6.41 -3.03 -2.96
N ALA A 86 -7.03 -4.06 -3.53
CA ALA A 86 -6.67 -5.45 -3.29
C ALA A 86 -5.22 -5.74 -3.71
N GLY A 87 -4.77 -5.21 -4.86
CA GLY A 87 -3.40 -5.31 -5.34
C GLY A 87 -2.40 -4.66 -4.38
N SER A 88 -2.72 -3.49 -3.84
CA SER A 88 -1.87 -2.79 -2.86
C SER A 88 -1.67 -3.61 -1.59
N TRP A 89 -2.73 -4.15 -1.01
CA TRP A 89 -2.66 -4.99 0.18
C TRP A 89 -1.91 -6.30 -0.08
N TYR A 90 -2.16 -6.94 -1.23
CA TYR A 90 -1.45 -8.15 -1.62
C TYR A 90 0.07 -7.93 -1.71
N ILE A 91 0.49 -6.88 -2.42
CA ILE A 91 1.91 -6.54 -2.58
C ILE A 91 2.53 -6.17 -1.24
N PHE A 92 1.82 -5.39 -0.42
CA PHE A 92 2.31 -5.04 0.91
C PHE A 92 2.60 -6.28 1.75
N PHE A 93 1.65 -7.19 1.91
CA PHE A 93 1.84 -8.37 2.76
C PHE A 93 2.93 -9.30 2.24
N THR A 94 3.01 -9.52 0.92
CA THR A 94 4.07 -10.35 0.33
C THR A 94 5.44 -9.74 0.57
N LYS A 95 5.62 -8.46 0.28
CA LYS A 95 6.88 -7.74 0.49
C LYS A 95 7.26 -7.60 1.96
N TRP A 96 6.29 -7.36 2.82
CA TRP A 96 6.53 -7.29 4.26
C TRP A 96 7.07 -8.61 4.81
N ILE A 97 6.47 -9.74 4.41
CA ILE A 97 6.94 -11.07 4.81
C ILE A 97 8.37 -11.33 4.28
N ASP A 98 8.64 -10.99 3.02
CA ASP A 98 9.97 -11.16 2.42
C ASP A 98 11.02 -10.32 3.16
N GLN A 99 10.72 -9.05 3.45
CA GLN A 99 11.61 -8.18 4.21
C GLN A 99 11.87 -8.70 5.63
N GLN A 100 10.84 -9.24 6.31
CA GLN A 100 11.03 -9.85 7.64
C GLN A 100 11.97 -11.05 7.57
N ARG A 101 11.84 -11.89 6.55
CA ARG A 101 12.74 -13.05 6.33
C ARG A 101 14.17 -12.60 6.09
N ILE A 102 14.40 -11.60 5.24
CA ILE A 102 15.73 -11.09 4.93
C ILE A 102 16.39 -10.48 6.18
N LEU A 103 15.67 -9.66 6.95
CA LEU A 103 16.19 -9.08 8.19
C LEU A 103 16.49 -10.14 9.25
N GLY A 104 15.69 -11.21 9.31
CA GLY A 104 15.98 -12.36 10.16
C GLY A 104 17.28 -13.08 9.81
N GLN A 105 17.64 -13.10 8.51
CA GLN A 105 18.88 -13.72 8.03
C GLN A 105 20.15 -12.94 8.40
N VAL A 106 20.06 -11.62 8.62
CA VAL A 106 21.21 -10.79 9.06
C VAL A 106 21.86 -11.40 10.31
N LYS A 107 21.05 -11.78 11.30
CA LYS A 107 21.55 -12.43 12.54
C LYS A 107 22.22 -13.77 12.27
N THR A 108 21.77 -14.49 11.25
CA THR A 108 22.35 -15.77 10.85
C THR A 108 23.70 -15.56 10.16
N VAL A 109 23.81 -14.54 9.33
CA VAL A 109 25.07 -14.13 8.70
C VAL A 109 26.10 -13.78 9.76
N GLU A 110 25.77 -12.90 10.69
CA GLU A 110 26.68 -12.46 11.75
C GLU A 110 27.16 -13.63 12.64
N LYS A 111 26.27 -14.57 12.98
CA LYS A 111 26.57 -15.65 13.93
C LYS A 111 27.13 -16.92 13.31
N LYS A 112 26.79 -17.24 12.06
CA LYS A 112 27.11 -18.55 11.45
C LYS A 112 28.01 -18.43 10.24
N PHE A 113 27.88 -17.39 9.43
CA PHE A 113 28.68 -17.23 8.22
C PHE A 113 30.15 -16.94 8.58
N TRP A 114 30.39 -15.90 9.37
CA TRP A 114 31.73 -15.45 9.75
C TRP A 114 32.46 -16.37 10.77
N THR A 115 31.73 -17.26 11.45
CA THR A 115 32.29 -18.22 12.38
C THR A 115 32.62 -19.58 11.74
N SER A 116 32.36 -19.73 10.43
CA SER A 116 32.65 -20.98 9.70
C SER A 116 34.13 -21.09 9.38
N ALA A 117 34.65 -22.32 9.35
CA ALA A 117 36.07 -22.57 9.05
C ALA A 117 36.44 -22.22 7.61
N THR A 118 35.49 -22.36 6.67
CA THR A 118 35.67 -22.02 5.26
C THR A 118 34.50 -21.18 4.74
N LEU A 119 34.76 -20.36 3.70
CA LEU A 119 33.72 -19.57 3.04
C LEU A 119 32.61 -20.44 2.45
N ASN A 120 32.95 -21.55 1.83
CA ASN A 120 31.97 -22.46 1.24
C ASN A 120 31.05 -23.06 2.32
N GLU A 121 31.58 -23.45 3.47
CA GLU A 121 30.80 -23.91 4.61
C GLU A 121 29.86 -22.79 5.13
N GLY A 122 30.36 -21.55 5.18
CA GLY A 122 29.55 -20.36 5.51
C GLY A 122 28.38 -20.14 4.55
N ILE A 123 28.62 -20.29 3.24
CA ILE A 123 27.61 -20.20 2.19
C ILE A 123 26.55 -21.28 2.36
N ASP A 124 26.94 -22.50 2.65
CA ASP A 124 26.01 -23.63 2.82
C ASP A 124 25.10 -23.49 4.05
N LYS A 125 25.52 -22.75 5.06
CA LYS A 125 24.70 -22.40 6.23
C LYS A 125 23.64 -21.35 5.93
N LEU A 126 23.71 -20.67 4.77
CA LEU A 126 22.73 -19.68 4.34
C LEU A 126 21.60 -20.34 3.55
N PRO A 127 20.35 -19.89 3.71
CA PRO A 127 19.21 -20.38 2.92
C PRO A 127 19.45 -20.21 1.41
N LYS A 128 19.06 -21.20 0.59
CA LYS A 128 19.25 -21.17 -0.88
C LYS A 128 18.68 -19.94 -1.57
N ALA A 129 17.57 -19.40 -1.08
CA ALA A 129 16.91 -18.21 -1.61
C ALA A 129 17.39 -16.90 -0.96
N SER A 130 18.48 -16.93 -0.18
CA SER A 130 19.02 -15.75 0.51
C SER A 130 19.76 -14.83 -0.43
N MET A 131 19.51 -13.51 -0.33
CA MET A 131 20.30 -12.50 -1.05
C MET A 131 21.75 -12.49 -0.57
N PHE A 132 22.01 -12.76 0.71
CA PHE A 132 23.36 -12.89 1.26
C PHE A 132 24.13 -14.04 0.63
N ARG A 133 23.45 -15.16 0.40
CA ARG A 133 24.05 -16.31 -0.30
C ARG A 133 24.46 -15.95 -1.74
N GLY A 134 23.59 -15.28 -2.49
CA GLY A 134 23.89 -14.84 -3.86
C GLY A 134 25.11 -13.91 -3.93
N ILE A 135 25.23 -12.98 -2.98
CA ILE A 135 26.40 -12.08 -2.88
C ILE A 135 27.65 -12.88 -2.54
N ALA A 136 27.58 -13.84 -1.61
CA ALA A 136 28.72 -14.65 -1.20
C ALA A 136 29.21 -15.58 -2.33
N GLU A 137 28.30 -16.25 -3.03
CA GLU A 137 28.61 -17.08 -4.20
C GLU A 137 29.26 -16.27 -5.32
N ALA A 138 28.72 -15.07 -5.62
CA ALA A 138 29.30 -14.19 -6.62
C ALA A 138 30.71 -13.71 -6.26
N GLY A 139 30.95 -13.38 -5.00
CA GLY A 139 32.28 -13.01 -4.50
C GLY A 139 33.30 -14.16 -4.62
N VAL A 140 32.91 -15.37 -4.20
CA VAL A 140 33.78 -16.56 -4.33
C VAL A 140 34.06 -16.90 -5.79
N THR A 141 33.04 -16.88 -6.66
CA THR A 141 33.21 -17.11 -8.08
C THR A 141 34.14 -16.06 -8.73
N ALA A 142 33.99 -14.80 -8.34
CA ALA A 142 34.85 -13.72 -8.84
C ALA A 142 36.31 -13.89 -8.35
N SER A 143 36.54 -14.42 -7.14
CA SER A 143 37.89 -14.65 -6.61
C SER A 143 38.63 -15.79 -7.30
N THR A 144 37.91 -16.72 -7.97
CA THR A 144 38.51 -17.86 -8.70
C THR A 144 38.58 -17.62 -10.23
N GLY A 145 37.87 -16.64 -10.76
CA GLY A 145 37.66 -16.43 -12.20
C GLY A 145 37.98 -15.01 -12.65
N GLY A 146 39.15 -14.47 -12.35
CA GLY A 146 39.60 -13.17 -12.87
C GLY A 146 40.04 -13.24 -14.33
N THR A 147 39.96 -12.11 -15.06
CA THR A 147 40.57 -11.94 -16.38
C THR A 147 41.89 -11.20 -16.23
N SER A 148 42.85 -11.49 -17.11
CA SER A 148 44.14 -10.79 -17.12
C SER A 148 44.07 -9.29 -17.44
N LEU A 149 42.88 -8.82 -17.90
CA LEU A 149 42.64 -7.43 -18.32
C LEU A 149 42.21 -6.52 -17.18
N VAL A 150 41.69 -7.06 -16.07
CA VAL A 150 41.17 -6.30 -14.93
C VAL A 150 41.82 -6.83 -13.65
N GLY A 151 42.24 -5.92 -12.77
CA GLY A 151 42.79 -6.31 -11.47
C GLY A 151 41.78 -7.12 -10.66
N MET A 152 42.26 -8.14 -9.95
CA MET A 152 41.39 -9.05 -9.17
C MET A 152 40.49 -8.29 -8.19
N ASN A 153 41.00 -7.24 -7.56
CA ASN A 153 40.23 -6.42 -6.63
C ASN A 153 39.05 -5.70 -7.31
N ASP A 154 39.28 -5.16 -8.50
CA ASP A 154 38.25 -4.46 -9.26
C ASP A 154 37.22 -5.46 -9.80
N TRP A 155 37.67 -6.63 -10.23
CA TRP A 155 36.79 -7.69 -10.71
C TRP A 155 35.84 -8.20 -9.61
N ILE A 156 36.37 -8.45 -8.40
CA ILE A 156 35.55 -8.83 -7.25
C ILE A 156 34.57 -7.70 -6.92
N GLY A 157 35.04 -6.44 -6.85
CA GLY A 157 34.20 -5.28 -6.57
C GLY A 157 33.05 -5.10 -7.56
N MET A 158 33.34 -5.23 -8.86
CA MET A 158 32.31 -5.16 -9.92
C MET A 158 31.30 -6.29 -9.80
N SER A 159 31.73 -7.51 -9.51
CA SER A 159 30.85 -8.67 -9.34
C SER A 159 29.91 -8.49 -8.15
N LEU A 160 30.43 -8.04 -7.00
CA LEU A 160 29.63 -7.78 -5.81
C LEU A 160 28.64 -6.62 -6.03
N THR A 161 29.08 -5.55 -6.71
CA THR A 161 28.20 -4.40 -7.04
C THR A 161 27.03 -4.85 -7.91
N ARG A 162 27.27 -5.65 -8.95
CA ARG A 162 26.22 -6.20 -9.80
C ARG A 162 25.20 -7.01 -9.00
N GLN A 163 25.67 -7.85 -8.08
CA GLN A 163 24.77 -8.64 -7.21
C GLN A 163 23.96 -7.76 -6.23
N LEU A 164 24.56 -6.67 -5.74
CA LEU A 164 23.84 -5.69 -4.92
C LEU A 164 22.75 -4.96 -5.72
N GLU A 165 23.03 -4.62 -6.97
CA GLU A 165 22.04 -4.00 -7.87
C GLU A 165 20.88 -4.96 -8.17
N ASP A 166 21.18 -6.22 -8.47
CA ASP A 166 20.16 -7.27 -8.66
C ASP A 166 19.30 -7.47 -7.40
N ALA A 167 19.93 -7.52 -6.24
CA ALA A 167 19.22 -7.64 -4.96
C ALA A 167 18.31 -6.42 -4.73
N ASN A 168 18.81 -5.20 -5.01
CA ASN A 168 18.04 -3.97 -4.89
C ASN A 168 16.86 -3.94 -5.87
N GLY A 169 17.04 -4.38 -7.11
CA GLY A 169 15.97 -4.54 -8.10
C GLY A 169 14.86 -5.48 -7.60
N LYS A 170 15.22 -6.63 -7.00
CA LYS A 170 14.26 -7.57 -6.41
C LYS A 170 13.51 -6.97 -5.22
N LEU A 171 14.16 -6.15 -4.40
CA LEU A 171 13.52 -5.45 -3.28
C LEU A 171 12.52 -4.41 -3.76
N GLN A 172 12.84 -3.66 -4.82
CA GLN A 172 11.97 -2.63 -5.39
C GLN A 172 10.81 -3.19 -6.21
N GLY A 173 10.93 -4.41 -6.73
CA GLY A 173 9.88 -5.05 -7.53
C GLY A 173 8.55 -5.08 -6.78
N GLY A 174 7.47 -4.61 -7.41
CA GLY A 174 6.13 -4.50 -6.84
C GLY A 174 5.89 -3.26 -5.95
N VAL A 175 6.91 -2.69 -5.32
CA VAL A 175 6.75 -1.47 -4.49
C VAL A 175 6.31 -0.28 -5.36
N THR A 176 6.78 -0.20 -6.60
CA THR A 176 6.39 0.79 -7.59
C THR A 176 4.88 0.78 -7.86
N PHE A 177 4.22 -0.38 -7.81
CA PHE A 177 2.77 -0.47 -7.95
C PHE A 177 2.04 0.31 -6.85
N LEU A 178 2.48 0.23 -5.59
CA LEU A 178 1.89 1.00 -4.49
C LEU A 178 2.04 2.50 -4.72
N ALA A 179 3.19 2.95 -5.23
CA ALA A 179 3.39 4.35 -5.60
C ALA A 179 2.40 4.78 -6.69
N SER A 180 2.24 3.96 -7.73
CA SER A 180 1.28 4.23 -8.82
C SER A 180 -0.16 4.27 -8.32
N VAL A 181 -0.58 3.33 -7.47
CA VAL A 181 -1.91 3.33 -6.86
C VAL A 181 -2.12 4.58 -6.01
N GLY A 182 -1.15 4.93 -5.17
CA GLY A 182 -1.23 6.11 -4.31
C GLY A 182 -1.37 7.42 -5.08
N SER A 183 -0.73 7.53 -6.24
CA SER A 183 -0.80 8.73 -7.08
C SER A 183 -2.00 8.75 -8.03
N VAL A 184 -2.44 7.61 -8.54
CA VAL A 184 -3.47 7.54 -9.60
C VAL A 184 -4.89 7.39 -9.03
N SER A 185 -5.07 6.67 -7.92
CA SER A 185 -6.42 6.38 -7.40
C SER A 185 -7.26 7.61 -7.06
N PRO A 186 -6.72 8.76 -6.58
CA PRO A 186 -7.52 9.98 -6.39
C PRO A 186 -8.07 10.50 -7.71
N PHE A 187 -7.29 10.43 -8.80
CA PHE A 187 -7.73 10.88 -10.13
C PHE A 187 -8.78 9.94 -10.72
N VAL A 188 -8.70 8.64 -10.45
CA VAL A 188 -9.75 7.69 -10.82
C VAL A 188 -11.06 8.02 -10.08
N GLY A 189 -10.99 8.37 -8.79
CA GLY A 189 -12.14 8.84 -8.02
C GLY A 189 -12.70 10.17 -8.56
N LEU A 190 -11.82 11.12 -8.86
CA LEU A 190 -12.20 12.41 -9.45
C LEU A 190 -12.87 12.23 -10.83
N PHE A 191 -12.35 11.35 -11.66
CA PHE A 191 -12.99 11.01 -12.94
C PHE A 191 -14.43 10.52 -12.71
N GLY A 192 -14.63 9.71 -11.66
CA GLY A 192 -15.97 9.27 -11.26
C GLY A 192 -16.91 10.43 -10.92
N THR A 193 -16.43 11.44 -10.20
CA THR A 193 -17.27 12.62 -9.88
C THR A 193 -17.64 13.42 -11.14
N VAL A 194 -16.69 13.65 -12.03
CA VAL A 194 -16.95 14.37 -13.28
C VAL A 194 -18.02 13.67 -14.11
N MET A 195 -17.91 12.35 -14.26
CA MET A 195 -18.89 11.56 -15.00
C MET A 195 -20.26 11.49 -14.31
N GLY A 196 -20.29 11.40 -12.99
CA GLY A 196 -21.53 11.39 -12.21
C GLY A 196 -22.28 12.73 -12.30
N ILE A 197 -21.56 13.85 -12.19
CA ILE A 197 -22.15 15.19 -12.36
C ILE A 197 -22.64 15.40 -13.79
N LEU A 198 -21.87 14.97 -14.79
CA LEU A 198 -22.29 15.04 -16.21
C LEU A 198 -23.60 14.30 -16.42
N ASN A 199 -23.72 13.08 -15.88
CA ASN A 199 -24.97 12.31 -15.98
C ASN A 199 -26.15 13.00 -15.28
N ALA A 200 -25.92 13.64 -14.11
CA ALA A 200 -26.93 14.42 -13.42
C ALA A 200 -27.43 15.57 -14.29
N LEU A 201 -26.53 16.34 -14.92
CA LEU A 201 -26.86 17.45 -15.80
C LEU A 201 -27.62 17.00 -17.06
N ILE A 202 -27.24 15.91 -17.69
CA ILE A 202 -27.95 15.31 -18.82
C ILE A 202 -29.37 14.92 -18.36
N GLY A 203 -29.52 14.30 -17.20
CA GLY A 203 -30.83 13.93 -16.65
C GLY A 203 -31.76 15.11 -16.44
N ILE A 204 -31.24 16.27 -15.98
CA ILE A 204 -32.02 17.53 -15.87
C ILE A 204 -32.44 18.04 -17.26
N GLY A 205 -31.50 18.07 -18.22
CA GLY A 205 -31.74 18.54 -19.57
C GLY A 205 -32.83 17.75 -20.29
N VAL A 206 -32.83 16.44 -20.15
CA VAL A 206 -33.85 15.55 -20.73
C VAL A 206 -35.21 15.68 -20.05
N ALA A 207 -35.23 15.91 -18.73
CA ALA A 207 -36.48 16.02 -17.96
C ALA A 207 -37.18 17.38 -18.09
N GLY A 208 -36.49 18.41 -18.60
CA GLY A 208 -37.03 19.78 -18.75
C GLY A 208 -37.36 20.50 -17.43
N GLN A 209 -37.14 19.86 -16.29
CA GLN A 209 -37.39 20.42 -14.95
C GLN A 209 -36.23 20.08 -14.02
N ALA A 210 -35.64 21.09 -13.39
CA ALA A 210 -34.62 20.93 -12.35
C ALA A 210 -35.31 20.52 -11.04
N SER A 211 -35.43 19.21 -10.80
CA SER A 211 -35.88 18.65 -9.52
C SER A 211 -34.68 18.18 -8.72
N ILE A 212 -34.59 18.60 -7.45
CA ILE A 212 -33.53 18.19 -6.52
C ILE A 212 -33.48 16.67 -6.39
N ASP A 213 -34.61 16.00 -6.39
CA ASP A 213 -34.71 14.56 -6.25
C ASP A 213 -33.99 13.79 -7.39
N LYS A 214 -33.94 14.37 -8.60
CA LYS A 214 -33.25 13.75 -9.75
C LYS A 214 -31.75 14.00 -9.76
N VAL A 215 -31.25 14.94 -9.00
CA VAL A 215 -29.84 15.35 -8.96
C VAL A 215 -29.13 14.76 -7.75
N ALA A 216 -29.82 14.66 -6.62
CA ALA A 216 -29.25 14.24 -5.35
C ALA A 216 -28.58 12.83 -5.44
N GLY A 217 -29.21 11.88 -6.16
CA GLY A 217 -28.68 10.55 -6.38
C GLY A 217 -27.34 10.53 -7.10
N PRO A 218 -27.30 10.95 -8.37
CA PRO A 218 -26.06 10.93 -9.16
C PRO A 218 -24.92 11.79 -8.56
N VAL A 219 -25.24 12.91 -7.92
CA VAL A 219 -24.22 13.74 -7.23
C VAL A 219 -23.71 13.05 -5.98
N GLY A 220 -24.58 12.42 -5.19
CA GLY A 220 -24.19 11.63 -4.03
C GLY A 220 -23.26 10.48 -4.40
N GLU A 221 -23.60 9.72 -5.45
CA GLU A 221 -22.73 8.66 -6.00
C GLU A 221 -21.37 9.19 -6.45
N ALA A 222 -21.38 10.35 -7.14
CA ALA A 222 -20.16 11.00 -7.58
C ALA A 222 -19.22 11.30 -6.39
N LEU A 223 -19.72 11.92 -5.34
CA LEU A 223 -18.94 12.25 -4.15
C LEU A 223 -18.35 10.99 -3.47
N ILE A 224 -19.11 9.89 -3.43
CA ILE A 224 -18.64 8.61 -2.89
C ILE A 224 -17.45 8.09 -3.70
N MET A 225 -17.44 8.23 -5.02
CA MET A 225 -16.30 7.77 -5.85
C MET A 225 -15.01 8.51 -5.51
N THR A 226 -15.05 9.84 -5.29
CA THR A 226 -13.86 10.58 -4.84
C THR A 226 -13.42 10.14 -3.45
N ALA A 227 -14.35 9.95 -2.52
CA ALA A 227 -14.04 9.46 -1.18
C ALA A 227 -13.37 8.09 -1.24
N LEU A 228 -13.85 7.16 -2.08
CA LEU A 228 -13.26 5.85 -2.29
C LEU A 228 -11.87 5.94 -2.94
N GLY A 229 -11.68 6.83 -3.92
CA GLY A 229 -10.38 7.08 -4.54
C GLY A 229 -9.32 7.49 -3.51
N LEU A 230 -9.68 8.41 -2.61
CA LEU A 230 -8.83 8.84 -1.49
C LEU A 230 -8.61 7.73 -0.45
N ALA A 231 -9.65 6.97 -0.12
CA ALA A 231 -9.57 5.84 0.81
C ALA A 231 -8.62 4.74 0.33
N VAL A 232 -8.46 4.56 -0.99
CA VAL A 232 -7.47 3.65 -1.59
C VAL A 232 -6.08 4.28 -1.62
N ALA A 233 -5.97 5.58 -1.95
CA ALA A 233 -4.70 6.28 -2.08
C ALA A 233 -3.91 6.35 -0.78
N VAL A 234 -4.56 6.79 0.29
CA VAL A 234 -3.89 7.07 1.57
C VAL A 234 -3.18 5.84 2.13
N PRO A 235 -3.83 4.66 2.27
CA PRO A 235 -3.13 3.47 2.69
C PRO A 235 -1.99 3.08 1.74
N ALA A 236 -2.20 3.14 0.42
CA ALA A 236 -1.19 2.76 -0.56
C ALA A 236 0.10 3.58 -0.41
N VAL A 237 0.00 4.91 -0.21
CA VAL A 237 1.15 5.79 0.03
C VAL A 237 1.86 5.47 1.35
N LEU A 238 1.11 5.25 2.42
CA LEU A 238 1.69 4.91 3.72
C LEU A 238 2.44 3.57 3.67
N LEU A 239 1.85 2.56 3.06
CA LEU A 239 2.44 1.24 2.89
C LEU A 239 3.68 1.30 1.98
N TYR A 240 3.64 2.07 0.90
CA TYR A 240 4.78 2.36 0.04
C TYR A 240 5.95 2.94 0.83
N ASN A 241 5.72 4.02 1.56
CA ASN A 241 6.77 4.69 2.34
C ASN A 241 7.38 3.76 3.40
N TYR A 242 6.56 2.94 4.05
CA TYR A 242 7.02 1.94 5.00
C TYR A 242 7.94 0.90 4.35
N LEU A 243 7.54 0.33 3.21
CA LEU A 243 8.35 -0.68 2.50
C LEU A 243 9.66 -0.09 1.96
N VAL A 244 9.63 1.12 1.39
CA VAL A 244 10.83 1.81 0.88
C VAL A 244 11.84 2.06 2.00
N ARG A 245 11.38 2.54 3.16
CA ARG A 245 12.25 2.75 4.32
C ARG A 245 12.92 1.44 4.76
N ARG A 246 12.17 0.36 4.79
CA ARG A 246 12.73 -0.96 5.15
C ARG A 246 13.69 -1.51 4.09
N ASN A 247 13.38 -1.31 2.80
CA ASN A 247 14.28 -1.69 1.71
C ASN A 247 15.64 -1.00 1.86
N LYS A 248 15.66 0.29 2.23
CA LYS A 248 16.90 1.02 2.49
C LYS A 248 17.74 0.35 3.57
N VAL A 249 17.14 0.00 4.70
CA VAL A 249 17.84 -0.71 5.79
C VAL A 249 18.40 -2.05 5.32
N ILE A 250 17.64 -2.82 4.55
CA ILE A 250 18.10 -4.10 4.01
C ILE A 250 19.27 -3.89 3.05
N THR A 251 19.18 -2.91 2.15
CA THR A 251 20.25 -2.58 1.19
C THR A 251 21.53 -2.17 1.91
N GLU A 252 21.45 -1.40 2.99
CA GLU A 252 22.60 -1.02 3.82
C GLU A 252 23.26 -2.26 4.46
N LYS A 253 22.48 -3.22 4.97
CA LYS A 253 23.00 -4.47 5.51
C LYS A 253 23.66 -5.35 4.45
N LEU A 254 23.09 -5.44 3.26
CA LEU A 254 23.68 -6.17 2.13
C LEU A 254 25.01 -5.52 1.67
N ARG A 255 25.07 -4.19 1.63
CA ARG A 255 26.30 -3.44 1.28
C ARG A 255 27.39 -3.67 2.31
N ALA A 256 27.07 -3.59 3.59
CA ALA A 256 28.05 -3.86 4.65
C ALA A 256 28.60 -5.28 4.50
N PHE A 257 27.73 -6.28 4.33
CA PHE A 257 28.16 -7.66 4.12
C PHE A 257 29.04 -7.84 2.88
N ALA A 258 28.71 -7.19 1.76
CA ALA A 258 29.51 -7.25 0.54
C ALA A 258 30.88 -6.58 0.72
N GLY A 259 30.96 -5.47 1.45
CA GLY A 259 32.22 -4.80 1.78
C GLY A 259 33.14 -5.67 2.66
N ASP A 260 32.57 -6.28 3.72
CA ASP A 260 33.31 -7.18 4.60
C ASP A 260 33.82 -8.41 3.82
N LEU A 261 32.98 -8.96 2.94
CA LEU A 261 33.35 -10.09 2.08
C LEU A 261 34.46 -9.73 1.10
N GLN A 262 34.38 -8.54 0.48
CA GLN A 262 35.41 -8.04 -0.42
C GLN A 262 36.76 -7.93 0.30
N ALA A 263 36.77 -7.30 1.49
CA ALA A 263 37.97 -7.15 2.30
C ALA A 263 38.57 -8.50 2.66
N TYR A 264 37.75 -9.48 3.05
CA TYR A 264 38.20 -10.86 3.35
C TYR A 264 38.81 -11.56 2.13
N LEU A 265 38.15 -11.49 0.95
CA LEU A 265 38.63 -12.15 -0.27
C LEU A 265 39.95 -11.55 -0.73
N ILE A 266 40.13 -10.25 -0.68
CA ILE A 266 41.37 -9.55 -1.05
C ILE A 266 42.53 -9.95 -0.10
N THR A 267 42.25 -10.04 1.21
CA THR A 267 43.25 -10.40 2.20
C THR A 267 43.74 -11.84 2.03
N LYS A 268 42.84 -12.76 1.62
CA LYS A 268 43.16 -14.17 1.40
C LYS A 268 43.82 -14.44 0.03
N SER A 269 43.69 -13.52 -0.93
CA SER A 269 44.30 -13.60 -2.25
C SER A 269 45.76 -13.11 -2.30
N LYS A 270 46.26 -12.53 -1.19
CA LYS A 270 47.68 -12.21 -0.99
C LYS A 270 48.38 -13.40 -0.34
#